data_1d98393f7c64d8ce9a05a706ff008e89
#
_entry.id   1d98393f7c64d8ce9a05a706ff008e89
#
_cell.length_a   1.000
_cell.length_b   1.000
_cell.length_c   1.000
_cell.angle_alpha   90.00
_cell.angle_beta   90.00
_cell.angle_gamma   90.00
#
_symmetry.space_group_name_H-M   'P 1'
#
loop_
_entity.id
_entity.type
_entity.pdbx_description
1 polymer ?
#
loop_
_entity_poly.entity_id
_entity_poly.type
_entity_poly.pdbx_seq_one_letter_code
_entity_poly.pdbx_strand_id
1 'polypeptide(L)'
;MTISGETIDYGPCAFMDAYDPATVFSSIDRQGRYAYGNQPGIGQWNLARLAETLLPLLAEDADTAVTLASDVVNAFPARYQHHWQAELRRKLGLAGEQLADEHLISDWLDLLQAQRVDFTLAFRRLSDLAAGDDGAMLRSLFTDPSTLNVWLARWQTCSAPESALAQVRAEQMRLANPLYI
;
A
#
# COMPACT_ATOMS: atom_id res chain seq x y z
N MET A 1 16.78 -5.16 4.00
CA MET A 1 15.83 -6.15 4.57
C MET A 1 16.62 -7.09 5.45
N THR A 2 16.16 -7.32 6.65
CA THR A 2 16.79 -8.26 7.60
C THR A 2 15.99 -9.57 7.63
N ILE A 3 16.65 -10.67 8.03
CA ILE A 3 15.99 -11.98 8.20
C ILE A 3 14.90 -11.92 9.26
N SER A 4 15.07 -11.07 10.29
CA SER A 4 14.07 -10.84 11.34
C SER A 4 12.82 -10.09 10.89
N GLY A 5 12.83 -9.52 9.66
CA GLY A 5 11.74 -8.66 9.17
C GLY A 5 11.75 -7.24 9.73
N GLU A 6 12.72 -6.89 10.55
CA GLU A 6 12.85 -5.56 11.16
C GLU A 6 13.66 -4.61 10.28
N THR A 7 13.43 -3.32 10.44
CA THR A 7 14.25 -2.27 9.83
C THR A 7 15.40 -1.92 10.77
N ILE A 8 16.63 -1.93 10.26
CA ILE A 8 17.84 -1.62 11.03
C ILE A 8 17.95 -0.11 11.28
N ASP A 9 17.63 0.68 10.27
CA ASP A 9 17.85 2.12 10.27
C ASP A 9 16.75 2.84 9.48
N TYR A 10 16.21 3.90 10.07
CA TYR A 10 15.21 4.78 9.46
C TYR A 10 15.83 6.10 8.96
N GLY A 11 17.14 6.32 9.13
CA GLY A 11 17.82 7.54 8.69
C GLY A 11 17.67 7.85 7.21
N PRO A 12 17.77 6.86 6.29
CA PRO A 12 17.53 7.09 4.88
C PRO A 12 16.07 7.05 4.45
N CYS A 13 15.12 6.89 5.39
CA CYS A 13 13.70 6.86 5.06
C CYS A 13 13.19 8.26 4.71
N ALA A 14 12.31 8.34 3.71
CA ALA A 14 11.57 9.52 3.35
C ALA A 14 10.08 9.18 3.25
N PHE A 15 9.24 10.14 3.64
CA PHE A 15 7.80 10.04 3.46
C PHE A 15 7.41 10.61 2.09
N MET A 16 6.39 10.03 1.49
CA MET A 16 5.82 10.53 0.25
C MET A 16 4.68 11.50 0.61
N ASP A 17 4.79 12.75 0.19
CA ASP A 17 3.73 13.74 0.33
C ASP A 17 2.67 13.50 -0.75
N ALA A 18 2.80 14.11 -1.92
CA ALA A 18 1.90 13.84 -3.03
C ALA A 18 2.11 12.42 -3.56
N TYR A 19 1.03 11.67 -3.71
CA TYR A 19 1.11 10.31 -4.23
C TYR A 19 1.60 10.28 -5.67
N ASP A 20 2.72 9.60 -5.87
CA ASP A 20 3.25 9.30 -7.20
C ASP A 20 4.08 7.99 -7.12
N PRO A 21 3.68 6.91 -7.84
CA PRO A 21 4.44 5.67 -7.87
C PRO A 21 5.85 5.83 -8.46
N ALA A 22 6.12 6.90 -9.19
CA ALA A 22 7.46 7.23 -9.71
C ALA A 22 8.34 8.00 -8.71
N THR A 23 7.85 8.30 -7.50
CA THR A 23 8.61 9.02 -6.48
C THR A 23 9.91 8.31 -6.14
N VAL A 24 11.03 9.02 -6.30
CA VAL A 24 12.39 8.59 -5.95
C VAL A 24 12.80 9.26 -4.64
N PHE A 25 13.23 8.46 -3.67
CA PHE A 25 13.54 8.92 -2.31
C PHE A 25 15.02 9.23 -2.08
N SER A 26 15.89 8.99 -3.05
CA SER A 26 17.33 9.21 -2.93
C SER A 26 17.90 9.87 -4.18
N SER A 27 18.71 10.91 -3.98
CA SER A 27 19.42 11.60 -5.09
C SER A 27 20.45 10.72 -5.79
N ILE A 28 20.87 9.61 -5.18
CA ILE A 28 21.81 8.64 -5.79
C ILE A 28 21.06 7.73 -6.78
N ASP A 29 19.76 7.52 -6.59
CA ASP A 29 18.93 6.67 -7.47
C ASP A 29 18.50 7.43 -8.73
N ARG A 30 19.45 7.72 -9.61
CA ARG A 30 19.20 8.51 -10.82
C ARG A 30 18.28 7.82 -11.84
N GLN A 31 18.10 6.51 -11.74
CA GLN A 31 17.28 5.72 -12.67
C GLN A 31 15.94 5.32 -12.07
N GLY A 32 15.64 5.72 -10.84
CA GLY A 32 14.42 5.35 -10.16
C GLY A 32 14.29 3.85 -9.86
N ARG A 33 15.42 3.15 -9.71
CA ARG A 33 15.43 1.72 -9.39
C ARG A 33 14.63 1.40 -8.15
N TYR A 34 14.70 2.28 -7.14
CA TYR A 34 14.02 2.16 -5.86
C TYR A 34 12.83 3.13 -5.74
N ALA A 35 12.29 3.63 -6.86
CA ALA A 35 11.07 4.40 -6.85
C ALA A 35 9.95 3.62 -6.14
N TYR A 36 8.98 4.32 -5.55
CA TYR A 36 7.92 3.71 -4.73
C TYR A 36 7.26 2.51 -5.42
N GLY A 37 6.81 2.67 -6.66
CA GLY A 37 6.18 1.60 -7.43
C GLY A 37 7.11 0.45 -7.83
N ASN A 38 8.44 0.65 -7.82
CA ASN A 38 9.42 -0.36 -8.18
C ASN A 38 9.88 -1.20 -6.98
N GLN A 39 9.57 -0.80 -5.75
CA GLN A 39 10.04 -1.47 -4.54
C GLN A 39 9.66 -2.96 -4.46
N PRO A 40 8.45 -3.41 -4.86
CA PRO A 40 8.13 -4.83 -4.86
C PRO A 40 9.04 -5.67 -5.76
N GLY A 41 9.31 -5.19 -6.98
CA GLY A 41 10.22 -5.86 -7.92
C GLY A 41 11.66 -5.95 -7.39
N ILE A 42 12.14 -4.87 -6.77
CA ILE A 42 13.47 -4.85 -6.12
C ILE A 42 13.47 -5.76 -4.88
N GLY A 43 12.38 -5.82 -4.13
CA GLY A 43 12.22 -6.77 -3.02
C GLY A 43 12.37 -8.23 -3.50
N GLN A 44 11.69 -8.60 -4.57
CA GLN A 44 11.81 -9.93 -5.19
C GLN A 44 13.25 -10.21 -5.68
N TRP A 45 13.88 -9.23 -6.34
CA TRP A 45 15.27 -9.35 -6.78
C TRP A 45 16.22 -9.59 -5.61
N ASN A 46 16.07 -8.86 -4.50
CA ASN A 46 16.87 -9.05 -3.30
C ASN A 46 16.69 -10.45 -2.69
N LEU A 47 15.44 -10.96 -2.68
CA LEU A 47 15.13 -12.31 -2.21
C LEU A 47 15.79 -13.37 -3.11
N ALA A 48 15.81 -13.16 -4.42
CA ALA A 48 16.52 -14.05 -5.34
C ALA A 48 18.03 -14.08 -5.04
N ARG A 49 18.66 -12.90 -4.80
CA ARG A 49 20.09 -12.85 -4.42
C ARG A 49 20.36 -13.54 -3.08
N LEU A 50 19.45 -13.43 -2.11
CA LEU A 50 19.56 -14.16 -0.85
C LEU A 50 19.39 -15.68 -1.09
N ALA A 51 18.40 -16.09 -1.86
CA ALA A 51 18.14 -17.49 -2.16
C ALA A 51 19.36 -18.19 -2.80
N GLU A 52 20.07 -17.51 -3.72
CA GLU A 52 21.30 -18.03 -4.32
C GLU A 52 22.38 -18.36 -3.27
N THR A 53 22.50 -17.57 -2.22
CA THR A 53 23.47 -17.83 -1.14
C THR A 53 23.07 -18.99 -0.25
N LEU A 54 21.77 -19.36 -0.24
CA LEU A 54 21.23 -20.42 0.61
C LEU A 54 21.13 -21.78 -0.10
N LEU A 55 21.37 -21.85 -1.42
CA LEU A 55 21.26 -23.11 -2.20
C LEU A 55 21.94 -24.31 -1.55
N PRO A 56 23.19 -24.19 -1.03
CA PRO A 56 23.88 -25.31 -0.40
C PRO A 56 23.21 -25.85 0.89
N LEU A 57 22.30 -25.06 1.45
CA LEU A 57 21.57 -25.41 2.69
C LEU A 57 20.17 -25.98 2.43
N LEU A 58 19.67 -25.85 1.19
CA LEU A 58 18.29 -26.24 0.85
C LEU A 58 18.17 -27.71 0.48
N ALA A 59 19.16 -28.27 -0.21
CA ALA A 59 19.22 -29.67 -0.58
C ALA A 59 20.66 -30.10 -0.93
N GLU A 60 20.94 -31.41 -0.86
CA GLU A 60 22.23 -31.96 -1.30
C GLU A 60 22.37 -31.91 -2.85
N ASP A 61 21.24 -32.14 -3.54
CA ASP A 61 21.18 -32.04 -4.99
C ASP A 61 20.95 -30.60 -5.45
N ALA A 62 21.83 -30.10 -6.32
CA ALA A 62 21.83 -28.71 -6.77
C ALA A 62 20.56 -28.32 -7.54
N ASP A 63 20.02 -29.23 -8.39
CA ASP A 63 18.83 -28.97 -9.19
C ASP A 63 17.59 -28.89 -8.30
N THR A 64 17.51 -29.75 -7.29
CA THR A 64 16.49 -29.71 -6.26
C THR A 64 16.55 -28.41 -5.45
N ALA A 65 17.76 -27.98 -5.04
CA ALA A 65 17.94 -26.72 -4.30
C ALA A 65 17.49 -25.51 -5.13
N VAL A 66 17.85 -25.44 -6.41
CA VAL A 66 17.41 -24.38 -7.33
C VAL A 66 15.89 -24.37 -7.51
N THR A 67 15.27 -25.55 -7.66
CA THR A 67 13.82 -25.66 -7.81
C THR A 67 13.09 -25.13 -6.58
N LEU A 68 13.49 -25.58 -5.38
CA LEU A 68 12.91 -25.12 -4.12
C LEU A 68 13.04 -23.58 -3.93
N ALA A 69 14.23 -23.04 -4.21
CA ALA A 69 14.48 -21.60 -4.13
C ALA A 69 13.62 -20.81 -5.14
N SER A 70 13.56 -21.29 -6.38
CA SER A 70 12.79 -20.64 -7.45
C SER A 70 11.30 -20.61 -7.16
N ASP A 71 10.72 -21.68 -6.64
CA ASP A 71 9.31 -21.76 -6.28
C ASP A 71 8.94 -20.70 -5.23
N VAL A 72 9.78 -20.52 -4.20
CA VAL A 72 9.55 -19.50 -3.16
C VAL A 72 9.67 -18.08 -3.72
N VAL A 73 10.70 -17.81 -4.52
CA VAL A 73 10.91 -16.49 -5.12
C VAL A 73 9.81 -16.14 -6.12
N ASN A 74 9.36 -17.12 -6.92
CA ASN A 74 8.28 -16.94 -7.90
C ASN A 74 6.91 -16.75 -7.24
N ALA A 75 6.71 -17.26 -6.03
CA ALA A 75 5.48 -17.02 -5.26
C ALA A 75 5.40 -15.60 -4.65
N PHE A 76 6.51 -14.85 -4.61
CA PHE A 76 6.57 -13.53 -3.98
C PHE A 76 5.58 -12.51 -4.55
N PRO A 77 5.44 -12.33 -5.89
CA PRO A 77 4.53 -11.32 -6.43
C PRO A 77 3.07 -11.53 -6.01
N ALA A 78 2.59 -12.77 -6.03
CA ALA A 78 1.22 -13.10 -5.63
C ALA A 78 1.00 -12.85 -4.13
N ARG A 79 1.97 -13.22 -3.28
CA ARG A 79 1.92 -12.96 -1.84
C ARG A 79 1.96 -11.47 -1.55
N TYR A 80 2.83 -10.74 -2.22
CA TYR A 80 2.91 -9.28 -2.08
C TYR A 80 1.58 -8.63 -2.45
N GLN A 81 1.01 -8.98 -3.60
CA GLN A 81 -0.26 -8.42 -4.07
C GLN A 81 -1.40 -8.68 -3.08
N HIS A 82 -1.49 -9.90 -2.54
CA HIS A 82 -2.49 -10.25 -1.53
C HIS A 82 -2.36 -9.36 -0.28
N HIS A 83 -1.16 -9.23 0.28
CA HIS A 83 -0.93 -8.38 1.46
C HIS A 83 -1.13 -6.89 1.18
N TRP A 84 -0.69 -6.41 0.03
CA TRP A 84 -0.85 -5.03 -0.38
C TRP A 84 -2.34 -4.65 -0.51
N GLN A 85 -3.14 -5.50 -1.13
CA GLN A 85 -4.58 -5.30 -1.21
C GLN A 85 -5.25 -5.34 0.17
N ALA A 86 -4.85 -6.28 1.03
CA ALA A 86 -5.38 -6.38 2.39
C ALA A 86 -5.10 -5.09 3.20
N GLU A 87 -3.88 -4.55 3.11
CA GLU A 87 -3.53 -3.30 3.79
C GLU A 87 -4.28 -2.09 3.21
N LEU A 88 -4.46 -1.99 1.91
CA LEU A 88 -5.25 -0.91 1.30
C LEU A 88 -6.74 -1.01 1.66
N ARG A 89 -7.30 -2.23 1.74
CA ARG A 89 -8.66 -2.43 2.28
C ARG A 89 -8.77 -1.91 3.71
N ARG A 90 -7.81 -2.22 4.58
CA ARG A 90 -7.78 -1.68 5.96
C ARG A 90 -7.69 -0.16 5.98
N LYS A 91 -6.85 0.44 5.14
CA LYS A 91 -6.70 1.88 5.01
C LYS A 91 -7.99 2.56 4.53
N LEU A 92 -8.72 1.93 3.63
CA LEU A 92 -10.00 2.42 3.10
C LEU A 92 -11.22 1.99 3.95
N GLY A 93 -11.01 1.17 4.97
CA GLY A 93 -12.09 0.66 5.83
C GLY A 93 -13.09 -0.21 5.07
N LEU A 94 -12.63 -0.99 4.09
CA LEU A 94 -13.46 -1.92 3.33
C LEU A 94 -13.58 -3.24 4.09
N ALA A 95 -14.81 -3.76 4.21
CA ALA A 95 -15.09 -5.02 4.86
C ALA A 95 -15.16 -6.15 3.83
N GLY A 96 -14.42 -7.25 4.09
CA GLY A 96 -14.43 -8.42 3.22
C GLY A 96 -13.47 -8.34 2.03
N GLU A 97 -13.56 -9.34 1.15
CA GLU A 97 -12.76 -9.46 -0.07
C GLU A 97 -13.71 -9.56 -1.28
N GLN A 98 -14.09 -8.41 -1.83
CA GLN A 98 -14.92 -8.35 -3.02
C GLN A 98 -14.09 -7.90 -4.23
N LEU A 99 -14.37 -8.44 -5.41
CA LEU A 99 -13.72 -8.01 -6.66
C LEU A 99 -13.92 -6.51 -6.95
N ALA A 100 -15.06 -5.96 -6.52
CA ALA A 100 -15.32 -4.52 -6.62
C ALA A 100 -14.33 -3.66 -5.83
N ASP A 101 -13.71 -4.19 -4.77
CA ASP A 101 -12.74 -3.48 -3.94
C ASP A 101 -11.44 -3.18 -4.69
N GLU A 102 -11.02 -4.07 -5.60
CA GLU A 102 -9.78 -3.89 -6.38
C GLU A 102 -9.86 -2.66 -7.29
N HIS A 103 -10.99 -2.49 -7.97
CA HIS A 103 -11.22 -1.31 -8.80
C HIS A 103 -11.35 -0.05 -7.94
N LEU A 104 -11.98 -0.14 -6.78
CA LEU A 104 -12.12 0.99 -5.88
C LEU A 104 -10.76 1.45 -5.34
N ILE A 105 -9.86 0.51 -5.02
CA ILE A 105 -8.49 0.76 -4.57
C ILE A 105 -7.67 1.41 -5.68
N SER A 106 -7.67 0.84 -6.90
CA SER A 106 -6.91 1.41 -8.01
C SER A 106 -7.40 2.82 -8.37
N ASP A 107 -8.71 3.01 -8.49
CA ASP A 107 -9.30 4.31 -8.79
C ASP A 107 -8.97 5.37 -7.72
N TRP A 108 -8.86 4.97 -6.44
CA TRP A 108 -8.41 5.86 -5.37
C TRP A 108 -6.99 6.34 -5.59
N LEU A 109 -6.08 5.40 -5.84
CA LEU A 109 -4.67 5.72 -6.07
C LEU A 109 -4.47 6.56 -7.34
N ASP A 110 -5.19 6.23 -8.42
CA ASP A 110 -5.16 7.00 -9.66
C ASP A 110 -5.67 8.43 -9.46
N LEU A 111 -6.72 8.60 -8.64
CA LEU A 111 -7.26 9.91 -8.29
C LEU A 111 -6.26 10.73 -7.47
N LEU A 112 -5.58 10.11 -6.48
CA LEU A 112 -4.54 10.77 -5.71
C LEU A 112 -3.38 11.22 -6.61
N GLN A 113 -2.93 10.36 -7.51
CA GLN A 113 -1.85 10.67 -8.45
C GLN A 113 -2.23 11.79 -9.40
N ALA A 114 -3.40 11.69 -10.05
CA ALA A 114 -3.86 12.66 -11.04
C ALA A 114 -3.96 14.08 -10.47
N GLN A 115 -4.32 14.21 -9.19
CA GLN A 115 -4.48 15.51 -8.54
C GLN A 115 -3.34 15.85 -7.57
N ARG A 116 -2.29 15.03 -7.53
CA ARG A 116 -1.11 15.22 -6.66
C ARG A 116 -1.48 15.40 -5.19
N VAL A 117 -2.40 14.59 -4.72
CA VAL A 117 -2.92 14.68 -3.35
C VAL A 117 -1.94 14.04 -2.37
N ASP A 118 -1.78 14.64 -1.20
CA ASP A 118 -0.99 14.08 -0.10
C ASP A 118 -1.53 12.71 0.30
N PHE A 119 -0.66 11.68 0.20
CA PHE A 119 -1.01 10.28 0.43
C PHE A 119 -1.48 10.03 1.87
N THR A 120 -0.73 10.54 2.83
CA THR A 120 -1.02 10.32 4.26
C THR A 120 -2.29 11.05 4.68
N LEU A 121 -2.41 12.33 4.30
CA LEU A 121 -3.56 13.14 4.66
C LEU A 121 -4.84 12.66 3.99
N ALA A 122 -4.80 12.21 2.74
CA ALA A 122 -5.98 11.69 2.05
C ALA A 122 -6.62 10.51 2.78
N PHE A 123 -5.83 9.50 3.15
CA PHE A 123 -6.32 8.36 3.92
C PHE A 123 -6.78 8.75 5.33
N ARG A 124 -6.07 9.67 5.97
CA ARG A 124 -6.45 10.13 7.30
C ARG A 124 -7.77 10.88 7.29
N ARG A 125 -7.97 11.81 6.34
CA ARG A 125 -9.22 12.58 6.21
C ARG A 125 -10.38 11.70 5.75
N LEU A 126 -10.12 10.65 4.98
CA LEU A 126 -11.12 9.64 4.67
C LEU A 126 -11.59 8.90 5.95
N SER A 127 -10.67 8.65 6.89
CA SER A 127 -11.01 8.05 8.19
C SER A 127 -11.89 8.98 9.04
N ASP A 128 -11.69 10.31 8.94
CA ASP A 128 -12.51 11.29 9.63
C ASP A 128 -13.92 11.35 9.01
N LEU A 129 -14.01 11.29 7.68
CA LEU A 129 -15.31 11.18 6.97
C LEU A 129 -16.06 9.89 7.38
N ALA A 130 -15.36 8.77 7.55
CA ALA A 130 -15.95 7.52 8.05
C ALA A 130 -16.53 7.65 9.47
N ALA A 131 -15.97 8.55 10.28
CA ALA A 131 -16.45 8.87 11.63
C ALA A 131 -17.66 9.82 11.66
N GLY A 132 -18.09 10.33 10.51
CA GLY A 132 -19.22 11.25 10.38
C GLY A 132 -18.85 12.72 10.22
N ASP A 133 -17.56 13.02 9.94
CA ASP A 133 -17.15 14.36 9.52
C ASP A 133 -17.81 14.75 8.19
N ASP A 134 -17.98 16.05 7.93
CA ASP A 134 -18.60 16.55 6.70
C ASP A 134 -17.73 16.36 5.44
N GLY A 135 -16.46 15.96 5.62
CA GLY A 135 -15.49 15.73 4.55
C GLY A 135 -14.95 17.01 3.91
N ALA A 136 -15.14 18.17 4.51
CA ALA A 136 -14.63 19.44 3.98
C ALA A 136 -13.10 19.42 3.89
N MET A 137 -12.43 18.92 4.92
CA MET A 137 -10.96 18.80 4.95
C MET A 137 -10.46 17.78 3.92
N LEU A 138 -11.18 16.68 3.68
CA LEU A 138 -10.82 15.75 2.61
C LEU A 138 -10.93 16.43 1.24
N ARG A 139 -12.07 17.07 0.97
CA ARG A 139 -12.31 17.75 -0.31
C ARG A 139 -11.30 18.87 -0.59
N SER A 140 -10.82 19.56 0.43
CA SER A 140 -9.83 20.64 0.28
C SER A 140 -8.45 20.17 -0.19
N LEU A 141 -8.17 18.86 -0.12
CA LEU A 141 -6.93 18.29 -0.65
C LEU A 141 -6.96 18.13 -2.19
N PHE A 142 -8.14 18.18 -2.80
CA PHE A 142 -8.33 17.92 -4.22
C PHE A 142 -8.55 19.21 -4.98
N THR A 143 -7.89 19.34 -6.13
CA THR A 143 -8.07 20.47 -7.04
C THR A 143 -9.44 20.43 -7.70
N ASP A 144 -9.92 19.22 -8.05
CA ASP A 144 -11.26 18.98 -8.54
C ASP A 144 -12.01 17.99 -7.64
N PRO A 145 -12.80 18.49 -6.68
CA PRO A 145 -13.57 17.63 -5.78
C PRO A 145 -14.71 16.85 -6.48
N SER A 146 -15.07 17.16 -7.72
CA SER A 146 -16.16 16.47 -8.41
C SER A 146 -15.85 15.00 -8.67
N THR A 147 -14.63 14.70 -9.09
CA THR A 147 -14.14 13.34 -9.31
C THR A 147 -14.05 12.56 -7.98
N LEU A 148 -13.63 13.22 -6.90
CA LEU A 148 -13.65 12.63 -5.57
C LEU A 148 -15.08 12.25 -5.15
N ASN A 149 -16.08 13.10 -5.40
CA ASN A 149 -17.47 12.82 -5.02
C ASN A 149 -18.02 11.57 -5.73
N VAL A 150 -17.65 11.35 -6.99
CA VAL A 150 -18.01 10.12 -7.73
C VAL A 150 -17.40 8.88 -7.06
N TRP A 151 -16.14 8.95 -6.69
CA TRP A 151 -15.47 7.86 -5.99
C TRP A 151 -16.08 7.62 -4.60
N LEU A 152 -16.34 8.68 -3.83
CA LEU A 152 -16.94 8.60 -2.50
C LEU A 152 -18.33 7.93 -2.51
N ALA A 153 -19.15 8.19 -3.52
CA ALA A 153 -20.46 7.55 -3.66
C ALA A 153 -20.31 6.01 -3.79
N ARG A 154 -19.33 5.53 -4.54
CA ARG A 154 -19.02 4.11 -4.66
C ARG A 154 -18.46 3.54 -3.34
N TRP A 155 -17.52 4.26 -2.74
CA TRP A 155 -16.90 3.85 -1.48
C TRP A 155 -17.94 3.73 -0.34
N GLN A 156 -18.89 4.65 -0.25
CA GLN A 156 -19.99 4.59 0.71
C GLN A 156 -20.88 3.35 0.49
N THR A 157 -21.12 2.97 -0.76
CA THR A 157 -21.92 1.78 -1.09
C THR A 157 -21.21 0.48 -0.68
N CYS A 158 -19.90 0.39 -0.92
CA CYS A 158 -19.09 -0.78 -0.55
C CYS A 158 -18.86 -0.88 0.96
N SER A 159 -19.03 0.22 1.67
CA SER A 159 -18.67 0.35 3.07
C SER A 159 -19.87 0.59 4.01
N ALA A 160 -21.10 0.39 3.51
CA ALA A 160 -22.33 0.71 4.24
C ALA A 160 -22.53 -0.21 5.46
N PRO A 161 -22.12 0.18 6.65
CA PRO A 161 -22.49 -0.47 7.88
C PRO A 161 -23.54 0.35 8.64
N GLU A 162 -24.25 -0.32 9.51
CA GLU A 162 -25.04 0.32 10.57
C GLU A 162 -24.20 1.37 11.31
N SER A 163 -24.81 2.47 11.70
CA SER A 163 -24.14 3.63 12.31
C SER A 163 -23.27 3.28 13.54
N ALA A 164 -23.63 2.24 14.30
CA ALA A 164 -22.85 1.77 15.45
C ALA A 164 -21.48 1.19 15.05
N LEU A 165 -21.35 0.66 13.83
CA LEU A 165 -20.08 0.11 13.30
C LEU A 165 -19.21 1.19 12.64
N ALA A 166 -19.77 2.36 12.33
CA ALA A 166 -19.03 3.44 11.65
C ALA A 166 -17.87 3.98 12.50
N GLN A 167 -18.07 4.15 13.81
CA GLN A 167 -17.01 4.61 14.73
C GLN A 167 -15.90 3.57 14.86
N VAL A 168 -16.24 2.30 15.04
CA VAL A 168 -15.24 1.21 15.11
C VAL A 168 -14.44 1.13 13.82
N ARG A 169 -15.10 1.24 12.67
CA ARG A 169 -14.46 1.28 11.37
C ARG A 169 -13.50 2.46 11.26
N ALA A 170 -13.94 3.67 11.63
CA ALA A 170 -13.09 4.86 11.58
C ALA A 170 -11.86 4.74 12.48
N GLU A 171 -12.01 4.15 13.68
CA GLU A 171 -10.88 3.87 14.57
C GLU A 171 -9.89 2.89 13.94
N GLN A 172 -10.36 1.80 13.35
CA GLN A 172 -9.50 0.85 12.64
C GLN A 172 -8.79 1.50 11.44
N MET A 173 -9.49 2.34 10.68
CA MET A 173 -8.88 3.12 9.61
C MET A 173 -7.80 4.06 10.15
N ARG A 174 -8.03 4.73 11.27
CA ARG A 174 -7.05 5.63 11.91
C ARG A 174 -5.79 4.89 12.38
N LEU A 175 -5.94 3.66 12.89
CA LEU A 175 -4.80 2.81 13.23
C LEU A 175 -3.98 2.40 11.99
N ALA A 176 -4.64 2.16 10.85
CA ALA A 176 -3.97 1.87 9.58
C ALA A 176 -3.41 3.13 8.88
N ASN A 177 -3.85 4.34 9.29
CA ASN A 177 -3.49 5.63 8.71
C ASN A 177 -2.97 6.59 9.79
N PRO A 178 -1.83 6.31 10.43
CA PRO A 178 -1.26 7.19 11.45
C PRO A 178 -0.83 8.53 10.83
N LEU A 179 -0.96 9.61 11.59
CA LEU A 179 -0.31 10.88 11.29
C LEU A 179 1.04 10.90 12.00
N TYR A 180 2.08 11.20 11.26
CA TYR A 180 3.40 11.53 11.80
C TYR A 180 3.46 13.04 11.94
N ILE A 181 3.64 13.52 13.18
CA ILE A 181 3.73 14.95 13.53
C ILE A 181 5.20 15.26 13.78
#